data_ca572b97520dbc8b1c1d25cfbd14472a
#
_entry.id   ca572b97520dbc8b1c1d25cfbd14472a
#
_cell.length_a   1.000
_cell.length_b   1.000
_cell.length_c   1.000
_cell.angle_alpha   90.00
_cell.angle_beta   90.00
_cell.angle_gamma   90.00
#
_symmetry.space_group_name_H-M   'P 1'
#
loop_
_entity.id
_entity.type
_entity.pdbx_description
1 polymer ?
#
loop_
_entity_poly.entity_id
_entity_poly.type
_entity_poly.pdbx_seq_one_letter_code
_entity_poly.pdbx_strand_id
1 'polypeptide(L)'
;MKSFLYRQWILIRHTWPTLAGHLKSGNWSAIYYFSRKALWKVWNLLFSPVGLVLVLVMRLIRPWILIRINVLVSERIGHLAGNTELYLCEQEVGINVPEGRYIDLWYHNWPICNWQLARMWNRVLHVGPRWLLAPVKMVNDLIPGGELHKINSNTQVDVDVHNFMDRFPPHLGFLPKEEERGQIDLQALGIPEGSPFVCLSVRDSSYLNKSVPWKSWGYHNYRDCSIQNYILAAQKLAERGYYVVRMGAVVQEAINLEHPMIIDYATNGMRSEFMDIYLAAKCSFSIVGNAGFEAVPYIFRKPIVYTDHVPLGMIRTDSERLISTTKKHWLRDENRFMTLREILQSDIGFSWHSSLYENMGIDLIESTPEEIAAACLEMDERVNGNWQGSKEDDELQRRFWEMFPKTEFHGEIRALIGTDFLRRHNAGLD
;
A
#
# COMPACT_ATOMS: atom_id res chain seq x y z
N MET A 1 26.67 -18.12 13.77
CA MET A 1 26.91 -19.08 12.68
C MET A 1 25.99 -20.30 12.75
N LYS A 2 25.92 -21.05 13.88
CA LYS A 2 25.03 -22.23 14.00
C LYS A 2 23.55 -21.92 13.76
N SER A 3 23.01 -20.81 14.27
CA SER A 3 21.60 -20.45 14.08
C SER A 3 21.27 -20.02 12.64
N PHE A 4 22.23 -19.45 11.91
CA PHE A 4 22.07 -19.08 10.51
C PHE A 4 22.04 -20.32 9.61
N LEU A 5 23.01 -21.23 9.78
CA LEU A 5 23.05 -22.50 9.04
C LEU A 5 21.79 -23.33 9.30
N TYR A 6 21.30 -23.33 10.53
CA TYR A 6 20.07 -23.99 10.91
C TYR A 6 18.84 -23.36 10.25
N ARG A 7 18.74 -22.01 10.21
CA ARG A 7 17.67 -21.30 9.48
C ARG A 7 17.73 -21.56 7.96
N GLN A 8 18.92 -21.58 7.37
CA GLN A 8 19.07 -21.92 5.95
C GLN A 8 18.68 -23.38 5.67
N TRP A 9 19.04 -24.32 6.57
CA TRP A 9 18.65 -25.72 6.46
C TRP A 9 17.13 -25.91 6.59
N ILE A 10 16.47 -25.24 7.53
CA ILE A 10 15.01 -25.25 7.65
C ILE A 10 14.36 -24.71 6.36
N LEU A 11 14.86 -23.59 5.84
CA LEU A 11 14.35 -23.03 4.59
C LEU A 11 14.52 -23.99 3.39
N ILE A 12 15.64 -24.68 3.30
CA ILE A 12 15.88 -25.69 2.25
C ILE A 12 14.91 -26.87 2.45
N ARG A 13 14.75 -27.34 3.67
CA ARG A 13 13.88 -28.48 4.00
C ARG A 13 12.41 -28.18 3.68
N HIS A 14 11.95 -26.94 3.85
CA HIS A 14 10.58 -26.54 3.52
C HIS A 14 10.39 -26.13 2.04
N THR A 15 11.42 -25.64 1.37
CA THR A 15 11.31 -25.25 -0.05
C THR A 15 11.39 -26.45 -1.00
N TRP A 16 12.09 -27.52 -0.66
CA TRP A 16 12.25 -28.69 -1.51
C TRP A 16 10.95 -29.47 -1.77
N PRO A 17 10.12 -29.81 -0.74
CA PRO A 17 8.84 -30.44 -0.97
C PRO A 17 7.89 -29.60 -1.81
N THR A 18 7.90 -28.26 -1.60
CA THR A 18 7.09 -27.32 -2.37
C THR A 18 7.54 -27.27 -3.85
N LEU A 19 8.84 -27.23 -4.11
CA LEU A 19 9.39 -27.29 -5.45
C LEU A 19 9.09 -28.62 -6.14
N ALA A 20 9.24 -29.73 -5.43
CA ALA A 20 8.92 -31.07 -5.95
C ALA A 20 7.42 -31.20 -6.27
N GLY A 21 6.54 -30.60 -5.47
CA GLY A 21 5.11 -30.51 -5.74
C GLY A 21 4.82 -29.74 -7.04
N HIS A 22 5.47 -28.60 -7.23
CA HIS A 22 5.31 -27.78 -8.44
C HIS A 22 5.91 -28.44 -9.69
N LEU A 23 7.01 -29.20 -9.55
CA LEU A 23 7.55 -30.02 -10.64
C LEU A 23 6.56 -31.10 -11.09
N LYS A 24 5.90 -31.77 -10.14
CA LYS A 24 4.88 -32.80 -10.44
C LYS A 24 3.62 -32.21 -11.06
N SER A 25 3.24 -30.99 -10.68
CA SER A 25 2.05 -30.30 -11.22
C SER A 25 2.30 -29.52 -12.51
N GLY A 26 3.54 -29.48 -13.03
CA GLY A 26 3.90 -28.72 -14.23
C GLY A 26 3.78 -27.19 -14.08
N ASN A 27 3.80 -26.66 -12.87
CA ASN A 27 3.71 -25.22 -12.62
C ASN A 27 5.05 -24.51 -12.91
N TRP A 28 5.30 -24.21 -14.18
CA TRP A 28 6.55 -23.61 -14.66
C TRP A 28 6.85 -22.24 -14.06
N SER A 29 5.82 -21.44 -13.77
CA SER A 29 5.98 -20.12 -13.14
C SER A 29 6.56 -20.23 -11.72
N ALA A 30 6.05 -21.18 -10.93
CA ALA A 30 6.59 -21.47 -9.62
C ALA A 30 8.04 -21.99 -9.69
N ILE A 31 8.29 -22.94 -10.59
CA ILE A 31 9.63 -23.51 -10.80
C ILE A 31 10.62 -22.39 -11.14
N TYR A 32 10.28 -21.52 -12.09
CA TYR A 32 11.11 -20.37 -12.47
C TYR A 32 11.40 -19.44 -11.28
N TYR A 33 10.37 -19.10 -10.50
CA TYR A 33 10.52 -18.26 -9.32
C TYR A 33 11.45 -18.88 -8.26
N PHE A 34 11.22 -20.14 -7.90
CA PHE A 34 12.03 -20.84 -6.90
C PHE A 34 13.46 -21.07 -7.38
N SER A 35 13.67 -21.39 -8.67
CA SER A 35 14.99 -21.53 -9.27
C SER A 35 15.77 -20.23 -9.22
N ARG A 36 15.14 -19.10 -9.59
CA ARG A 36 15.79 -17.78 -9.47
C ARG A 36 16.13 -17.44 -8.03
N LYS A 37 15.25 -17.75 -7.09
CA LYS A 37 15.50 -17.52 -5.66
C LYS A 37 16.66 -18.37 -5.15
N ALA A 38 16.78 -19.62 -5.60
CA ALA A 38 17.90 -20.51 -5.28
C ALA A 38 19.21 -19.98 -5.89
N LEU A 39 19.21 -19.65 -7.18
CA LEU A 39 20.37 -19.05 -7.87
C LEU A 39 20.82 -17.75 -7.17
N TRP A 40 19.89 -16.95 -6.71
CA TRP A 40 20.20 -15.73 -5.96
C TRP A 40 20.86 -15.99 -4.61
N LYS A 41 20.44 -17.06 -3.91
CA LYS A 41 21.11 -17.48 -2.67
C LYS A 41 22.53 -17.98 -2.94
N VAL A 42 22.71 -18.76 -4.01
CA VAL A 42 24.04 -19.22 -4.46
C VAL A 42 24.93 -18.02 -4.81
N TRP A 43 24.39 -17.05 -5.56
CA TRP A 43 25.10 -15.81 -5.87
C TRP A 43 25.57 -15.07 -4.61
N ASN A 44 24.68 -14.84 -3.64
CA ASN A 44 25.02 -14.17 -2.39
C ASN A 44 26.12 -14.93 -1.63
N LEU A 45 26.12 -16.26 -1.66
CA LEU A 45 27.14 -17.08 -1.02
C LEU A 45 28.49 -16.96 -1.75
N LEU A 46 28.49 -17.05 -3.08
CA LEU A 46 29.70 -16.92 -3.89
C LEU A 46 30.36 -15.53 -3.75
N PHE A 47 29.55 -14.49 -3.63
CA PHE A 47 30.03 -13.11 -3.45
C PHE A 47 30.23 -12.71 -1.99
N SER A 48 29.98 -13.61 -1.02
CA SER A 48 30.20 -13.33 0.41
C SER A 48 31.65 -12.99 0.78
N PRO A 49 32.71 -13.52 0.15
CA PRO A 49 34.08 -13.07 0.42
C PRO A 49 34.30 -11.59 0.03
N VAL A 50 33.77 -11.17 -1.12
CA VAL A 50 33.79 -9.75 -1.54
C VAL A 50 32.98 -8.91 -0.57
N GLY A 51 31.80 -9.40 -0.18
CA GLY A 51 30.96 -8.78 0.83
C GLY A 51 31.71 -8.60 2.15
N LEU A 52 32.48 -9.60 2.60
CA LEU A 52 33.28 -9.52 3.82
C LEU A 52 34.33 -8.40 3.74
N VAL A 53 35.09 -8.35 2.64
CA VAL A 53 36.08 -7.28 2.44
C VAL A 53 35.43 -5.91 2.50
N LEU A 54 34.30 -5.70 1.81
CA LEU A 54 33.58 -4.44 1.80
C LEU A 54 33.02 -4.09 3.20
N VAL A 55 32.50 -5.05 3.95
CA VAL A 55 32.05 -4.83 5.34
C VAL A 55 33.21 -4.42 6.24
N LEU A 56 34.38 -5.05 6.09
CA LEU A 56 35.59 -4.68 6.84
C LEU A 56 36.05 -3.26 6.49
N VAL A 57 36.04 -2.90 5.22
CA VAL A 57 36.34 -1.52 4.77
C VAL A 57 35.32 -0.54 5.33
N MET A 58 34.03 -0.83 5.25
CA MET A 58 32.97 0.03 5.83
C MET A 58 33.20 0.27 7.33
N ARG A 59 33.63 -0.76 8.06
CA ARG A 59 33.93 -0.64 9.50
C ARG A 59 35.21 0.13 9.78
N LEU A 60 36.21 -0.05 8.94
CA LEU A 60 37.49 0.69 9.06
C LEU A 60 37.29 2.18 8.85
N ILE A 61 36.48 2.58 7.87
CA ILE A 61 36.23 4.01 7.56
C ILE A 61 35.13 4.63 8.44
N ARG A 62 34.45 3.85 9.27
CA ARG A 62 33.36 4.33 10.14
C ARG A 62 33.71 5.56 10.98
N PRO A 63 34.93 5.73 11.55
CA PRO A 63 35.27 6.95 12.32
C PRO A 63 35.13 8.24 11.51
N TRP A 64 35.18 8.18 10.18
CA TRP A 64 35.05 9.34 9.28
C TRP A 64 33.71 9.43 8.61
N ILE A 65 33.15 8.26 8.25
CA ILE A 65 31.86 8.16 7.56
C ILE A 65 31.17 6.83 7.85
N LEU A 66 29.94 6.90 8.33
CA LEU A 66 29.12 5.72 8.55
C LEU A 66 28.38 5.35 7.26
N ILE A 67 28.62 4.17 6.74
CA ILE A 67 27.85 3.62 5.61
C ILE A 67 26.79 2.67 6.18
N ARG A 68 25.51 2.92 5.85
CA ARG A 68 24.40 2.04 6.21
C ARG A 68 23.78 1.46 4.94
N ILE A 69 23.27 0.23 5.02
CA ILE A 69 22.67 -0.47 3.86
C ILE A 69 21.32 -1.06 4.24
N ASN A 70 20.33 -0.86 3.38
CA ASN A 70 19.06 -1.61 3.48
C ASN A 70 18.48 -1.88 2.08
N VAL A 71 17.37 -2.64 2.06
CA VAL A 71 16.64 -3.05 0.86
C VAL A 71 15.33 -2.27 0.74
N LEU A 72 15.02 -1.80 -0.48
CA LEU A 72 13.70 -1.31 -0.82
C LEU A 72 12.77 -2.50 -1.07
N VAL A 73 11.62 -2.53 -0.40
CA VAL A 73 10.60 -3.59 -0.57
C VAL A 73 9.84 -3.33 -1.87
N SER A 74 10.51 -3.57 -2.99
CA SER A 74 10.05 -3.20 -4.33
C SER A 74 9.13 -4.23 -5.01
N GLU A 75 8.81 -5.35 -4.33
CA GLU A 75 7.86 -6.35 -4.84
C GLU A 75 6.40 -5.94 -4.69
N ARG A 76 6.12 -4.97 -3.81
CA ARG A 76 4.77 -4.50 -3.51
C ARG A 76 4.72 -2.98 -3.61
N ILE A 77 3.79 -2.48 -4.39
CA ILE A 77 3.70 -1.05 -4.68
C ILE A 77 3.44 -0.21 -3.43
N GLY A 78 2.62 -0.68 -2.49
CA GLY A 78 2.37 0.00 -1.22
C GLY A 78 3.64 0.23 -0.42
N HIS A 79 4.44 -0.82 -0.22
CA HIS A 79 5.71 -0.71 0.51
C HIS A 79 6.75 0.11 -0.25
N LEU A 80 6.85 -0.05 -1.58
CA LEU A 80 7.79 0.72 -2.38
C LEU A 80 7.46 2.22 -2.34
N ALA A 81 6.18 2.58 -2.29
CA ALA A 81 5.73 3.96 -2.17
C ALA A 81 5.81 4.44 -0.70
N GLY A 82 4.98 3.89 0.17
CA GLY A 82 4.75 4.41 1.52
C GLY A 82 5.97 4.33 2.43
N ASN A 83 6.62 3.16 2.51
CA ASN A 83 7.78 3.01 3.42
C ASN A 83 8.95 3.88 2.99
N THR A 84 9.15 4.07 1.68
CA THR A 84 10.25 4.88 1.15
C THR A 84 10.01 6.36 1.42
N GLU A 85 8.79 6.83 1.24
CA GLU A 85 8.40 8.21 1.54
C GLU A 85 8.51 8.51 3.03
N LEU A 86 8.00 7.61 3.90
CA LEU A 86 8.11 7.77 5.35
C LEU A 86 9.57 7.81 5.82
N TYR A 87 10.44 6.97 5.25
CA TYR A 87 11.86 7.06 5.54
C TYR A 87 12.44 8.45 5.25
N LEU A 88 12.07 9.07 4.13
CA LEU A 88 12.55 10.42 3.80
C LEU A 88 11.98 11.47 4.74
N CYS A 89 10.70 11.39 5.09
CA CYS A 89 10.11 12.27 6.11
C CYS A 89 10.79 12.10 7.49
N GLU A 90 11.12 10.86 7.89
CA GLU A 90 11.88 10.59 9.11
C GLU A 90 13.26 11.26 9.09
N GLN A 91 13.95 11.25 7.94
CA GLN A 91 15.24 11.91 7.78
C GLN A 91 15.14 13.43 7.96
N GLU A 92 14.09 14.07 7.45
CA GLU A 92 13.88 15.52 7.59
C GLU A 92 13.72 15.99 9.05
N VAL A 93 13.17 15.12 9.92
CA VAL A 93 12.99 15.43 11.35
C VAL A 93 14.08 14.84 12.24
N GLY A 94 15.10 14.20 11.67
CA GLY A 94 16.22 13.62 12.41
C GLY A 94 15.92 12.28 13.07
N ILE A 95 14.81 11.60 12.73
CA ILE A 95 14.51 10.26 13.23
C ILE A 95 15.41 9.25 12.51
N ASN A 96 16.06 8.36 13.27
CA ASN A 96 17.00 7.37 12.75
C ASN A 96 18.18 7.99 11.96
N VAL A 97 18.47 9.26 12.15
CA VAL A 97 19.60 9.96 11.56
C VAL A 97 20.82 9.79 12.47
N PRO A 98 21.93 9.22 11.99
CA PRO A 98 23.15 9.09 12.77
C PRO A 98 23.81 10.43 13.06
N GLU A 99 24.49 10.52 14.20
CA GLU A 99 25.41 11.64 14.44
C GLU A 99 26.62 11.57 13.49
N GLY A 100 27.01 12.72 12.95
CA GLY A 100 28.17 12.82 12.07
C GLY A 100 27.88 12.53 10.60
N ARG A 101 28.93 12.23 9.83
CA ARG A 101 28.77 11.96 8.38
C ARG A 101 28.32 10.54 8.12
N TYR A 102 27.28 10.38 7.30
CA TYR A 102 26.80 9.06 6.90
C TYR A 102 26.35 9.03 5.44
N ILE A 103 26.24 7.84 4.89
CA ILE A 103 25.64 7.54 3.58
C ILE A 103 24.72 6.34 3.74
N ASP A 104 23.49 6.51 3.31
CA ASP A 104 22.49 5.44 3.23
C ASP A 104 22.45 4.87 1.81
N LEU A 105 22.80 3.59 1.69
CA LEU A 105 22.80 2.86 0.43
C LEU A 105 21.61 1.92 0.38
N TRP A 106 20.85 2.02 -0.69
CA TRP A 106 19.68 1.19 -0.94
C TRP A 106 19.89 0.27 -2.13
N TYR A 107 19.15 -0.81 -2.20
CA TYR A 107 19.00 -1.60 -3.41
C TYR A 107 17.57 -2.14 -3.51
N HIS A 108 17.09 -2.28 -4.76
CA HIS A 108 15.76 -2.86 -4.98
C HIS A 108 15.77 -4.36 -4.73
N ASN A 109 14.72 -4.86 -4.10
CA ASN A 109 14.44 -6.29 -4.10
C ASN A 109 13.81 -6.71 -5.45
N TRP A 110 13.55 -7.98 -5.66
CA TRP A 110 13.02 -8.52 -6.90
C TRP A 110 11.80 -9.41 -6.66
N PRO A 111 10.78 -9.31 -7.53
CA PRO A 111 10.63 -8.44 -8.70
C PRO A 111 10.36 -6.97 -8.33
N ILE A 112 10.63 -6.04 -9.23
CA ILE A 112 10.21 -4.64 -9.08
C ILE A 112 8.78 -4.52 -9.61
N CYS A 113 7.85 -4.09 -8.77
CA CYS A 113 6.43 -4.05 -9.07
C CYS A 113 6.04 -2.90 -10.02
N ASN A 114 6.83 -1.81 -10.03
CA ASN A 114 6.64 -0.67 -10.92
C ASN A 114 7.99 0.02 -11.16
N TRP A 115 8.47 -0.04 -12.40
CA TRP A 115 9.78 0.51 -12.76
C TRP A 115 9.79 2.04 -12.83
N GLN A 116 8.66 2.67 -13.11
CA GLN A 116 8.60 4.14 -13.07
C GLN A 116 8.82 4.64 -11.65
N LEU A 117 8.12 4.08 -10.68
CA LEU A 117 8.29 4.43 -9.28
C LEU A 117 9.72 4.15 -8.79
N ALA A 118 10.30 3.01 -9.19
CA ALA A 118 11.69 2.68 -8.87
C ALA A 118 12.69 3.70 -9.46
N ARG A 119 12.48 4.15 -10.70
CA ARG A 119 13.33 5.20 -11.31
C ARG A 119 13.19 6.53 -10.58
N MET A 120 11.98 6.88 -10.13
CA MET A 120 11.75 8.11 -9.37
C MET A 120 12.51 8.06 -8.04
N TRP A 121 12.47 6.94 -7.30
CA TRP A 121 13.25 6.75 -6.09
C TRP A 121 14.77 6.75 -6.33
N ASN A 122 15.25 6.22 -7.46
CA ASN A 122 16.68 6.27 -7.81
C ASN A 122 17.21 7.69 -8.03
N ARG A 123 16.33 8.69 -8.23
CA ARG A 123 16.72 10.11 -8.33
C ARG A 123 16.90 10.78 -6.97
N VAL A 124 16.27 10.23 -5.93
CA VAL A 124 16.22 10.81 -4.59
C VAL A 124 17.12 10.07 -3.60
N LEU A 125 17.27 8.74 -3.79
CA LEU A 125 18.06 7.87 -2.91
C LEU A 125 19.35 7.41 -3.60
N HIS A 126 20.37 7.09 -2.78
CA HIS A 126 21.56 6.40 -3.29
C HIS A 126 21.26 4.92 -3.48
N VAL A 127 20.78 4.55 -4.66
CA VAL A 127 20.44 3.16 -5.00
C VAL A 127 21.56 2.52 -5.78
N GLY A 128 22.15 1.46 -5.22
CA GLY A 128 23.21 0.69 -5.83
C GLY A 128 22.74 -0.65 -6.40
N PRO A 129 23.62 -1.35 -7.12
CA PRO A 129 23.28 -2.62 -7.75
C PRO A 129 23.06 -3.73 -6.71
N ARG A 130 21.93 -4.40 -6.81
CA ARG A 130 21.54 -5.50 -5.91
C ARG A 130 22.59 -6.60 -5.84
N TRP A 131 23.21 -6.94 -7.00
CA TRP A 131 24.19 -8.02 -7.06
C TRP A 131 25.42 -7.79 -6.18
N LEU A 132 25.72 -6.53 -5.86
CA LEU A 132 26.80 -6.12 -4.98
C LEU A 132 26.30 -5.88 -3.54
N LEU A 133 25.26 -5.06 -3.36
CA LEU A 133 24.81 -4.62 -2.05
C LEU A 133 24.13 -5.72 -1.22
N ALA A 134 23.44 -6.67 -1.86
CA ALA A 134 22.77 -7.73 -1.13
C ALA A 134 23.75 -8.72 -0.46
N PRO A 135 24.86 -9.20 -1.08
CA PRO A 135 25.91 -9.95 -0.39
C PRO A 135 26.54 -9.15 0.77
N VAL A 136 26.82 -7.85 0.57
CA VAL A 136 27.37 -6.99 1.63
C VAL A 136 26.43 -6.91 2.82
N LYS A 137 25.14 -6.63 2.57
CA LYS A 137 24.11 -6.61 3.64
C LYS A 137 24.04 -7.96 4.35
N MET A 138 23.99 -9.05 3.61
CA MET A 138 23.94 -10.41 4.17
C MET A 138 25.12 -10.68 5.10
N VAL A 139 26.33 -10.34 4.69
CA VAL A 139 27.55 -10.53 5.50
C VAL A 139 27.52 -9.60 6.72
N ASN A 140 27.13 -8.34 6.55
CA ASN A 140 26.99 -7.40 7.66
C ASN A 140 26.02 -7.90 8.73
N ASP A 141 24.89 -8.50 8.32
CA ASP A 141 23.89 -9.07 9.24
C ASP A 141 24.40 -10.27 10.03
N LEU A 142 25.48 -10.93 9.56
CA LEU A 142 26.05 -12.11 10.20
C LEU A 142 27.18 -11.77 11.20
N ILE A 143 27.78 -10.60 11.07
CA ILE A 143 28.96 -10.22 11.87
C ILE A 143 28.51 -9.30 13.03
N PRO A 144 28.95 -9.55 14.29
CA PRO A 144 28.63 -8.69 15.41
C PRO A 144 28.92 -7.22 15.15
N GLY A 145 28.05 -6.32 15.62
CA GLY A 145 28.13 -4.87 15.35
C GLY A 145 27.57 -4.43 14.00
N GLY A 146 26.98 -5.32 13.22
CA GLY A 146 26.32 -5.02 11.95
C GLY A 146 25.10 -4.10 12.07
N GLU A 147 24.47 -4.04 13.24
CA GLU A 147 23.26 -3.19 13.47
C GLU A 147 23.54 -1.71 13.21
N LEU A 148 24.74 -1.22 13.48
CA LEU A 148 25.13 0.17 13.23
C LEU A 148 25.15 0.52 11.74
N HIS A 149 25.35 -0.45 10.88
CA HIS A 149 25.40 -0.34 9.43
C HIS A 149 24.06 -0.69 8.76
N LYS A 150 22.96 -0.77 9.52
CA LYS A 150 21.60 -0.93 9.00
C LYS A 150 20.88 0.40 9.00
N ILE A 151 20.10 0.63 7.99
CA ILE A 151 19.14 1.72 8.00
C ILE A 151 17.92 1.20 8.78
N ASN A 152 17.74 1.74 9.99
CA ASN A 152 16.56 1.45 10.78
C ASN A 152 15.44 2.35 10.24
N SER A 153 14.63 1.82 9.37
CA SER A 153 13.39 2.46 8.95
C SER A 153 12.24 1.58 9.40
N ASN A 154 11.12 2.16 9.77
CA ASN A 154 9.92 1.41 10.14
C ASN A 154 9.28 0.79 8.87
N THR A 155 10.11 0.04 8.12
CA THR A 155 9.79 -0.48 6.78
C THR A 155 8.84 -1.67 6.78
N GLN A 156 8.39 -2.13 7.95
CA GLN A 156 7.50 -3.28 8.03
C GLN A 156 6.03 -2.88 7.91
N VAL A 157 5.71 -1.65 8.28
CA VAL A 157 4.33 -1.13 8.29
C VAL A 157 4.38 0.26 7.67
N ASP A 158 3.64 0.49 6.61
CA ASP A 158 3.51 1.78 5.91
C ASP A 158 2.55 2.74 6.64
N VAL A 159 2.67 2.81 7.96
CA VAL A 159 1.81 3.62 8.83
C VAL A 159 2.55 4.88 9.28
N ASP A 160 1.95 6.02 9.03
CA ASP A 160 2.48 7.33 9.42
C ASP A 160 2.06 7.72 10.85
N VAL A 161 2.77 7.20 11.84
CA VAL A 161 2.50 7.50 13.25
C VAL A 161 2.88 8.93 13.68
N HIS A 162 3.52 9.69 12.80
CA HIS A 162 3.98 11.05 13.07
C HIS A 162 3.23 12.12 12.26
N ASN A 163 2.22 11.72 11.48
CA ASN A 163 1.45 12.61 10.60
C ASN A 163 2.34 13.40 9.62
N PHE A 164 3.39 12.77 9.11
CA PHE A 164 4.36 13.40 8.21
C PHE A 164 3.75 13.77 6.87
N MET A 165 2.81 12.98 6.38
CA MET A 165 2.17 13.23 5.08
C MET A 165 1.36 14.53 5.05
N ASP A 166 0.95 15.05 6.22
CA ASP A 166 0.32 16.37 6.32
C ASP A 166 1.34 17.49 6.53
N ARG A 167 2.55 17.15 7.01
CA ARG A 167 3.58 18.12 7.39
C ARG A 167 4.60 18.43 6.29
N PHE A 168 4.88 17.44 5.45
CA PHE A 168 5.92 17.53 4.43
C PHE A 168 5.35 17.40 3.01
N PRO A 169 5.91 18.13 2.02
CA PRO A 169 5.57 17.93 0.62
C PRO A 169 6.04 16.55 0.13
N PRO A 170 5.53 16.07 -1.01
CA PRO A 170 6.04 14.85 -1.64
C PRO A 170 7.53 14.97 -2.01
N HIS A 171 8.32 13.93 -1.73
CA HIS A 171 9.72 13.87 -2.16
C HIS A 171 9.88 13.51 -3.65
N LEU A 172 8.84 12.96 -4.26
CA LEU A 172 8.83 12.63 -5.67
C LEU A 172 8.18 13.71 -6.52
N GLY A 173 8.76 13.96 -7.68
CA GLY A 173 8.23 14.84 -8.72
C GLY A 173 8.51 14.27 -10.11
N PHE A 174 7.79 14.77 -11.10
CA PHE A 174 8.00 14.42 -12.51
C PHE A 174 8.99 15.38 -13.15
N LEU A 175 9.82 14.84 -14.04
CA LEU A 175 10.68 15.66 -14.90
C LEU A 175 9.82 16.39 -15.97
N PRO A 176 10.28 17.52 -16.54
CA PRO A 176 9.53 18.22 -17.57
C PRO A 176 9.07 17.33 -18.73
N LYS A 177 9.93 16.42 -19.20
CA LYS A 177 9.57 15.43 -20.24
C LYS A 177 8.54 14.39 -19.78
N GLU A 178 8.52 14.08 -18.49
CA GLU A 178 7.53 13.17 -17.91
C GLU A 178 6.18 13.89 -17.76
N GLU A 179 6.19 15.18 -17.45
CA GLU A 179 4.96 16.00 -17.42
C GLU A 179 4.35 16.13 -18.84
N GLU A 180 5.16 16.46 -19.85
CA GLU A 180 4.73 16.52 -21.24
C GLU A 180 4.14 15.19 -21.71
N ARG A 181 4.84 14.10 -21.46
CA ARG A 181 4.36 12.74 -21.76
C ARG A 181 3.04 12.44 -21.05
N GLY A 182 2.94 12.78 -19.76
CA GLY A 182 1.75 12.54 -18.97
C GLY A 182 0.52 13.27 -19.53
N GLN A 183 0.68 14.50 -20.00
CA GLN A 183 -0.39 15.26 -20.64
C GLN A 183 -0.83 14.62 -21.96
N ILE A 184 0.12 14.18 -22.78
CA ILE A 184 -0.18 13.46 -24.04
C ILE A 184 -0.93 12.15 -23.75
N ASP A 185 -0.47 11.37 -22.77
CA ASP A 185 -1.08 10.10 -22.42
C ASP A 185 -2.48 10.30 -21.78
N LEU A 186 -2.73 11.41 -21.04
CA LEU A 186 -4.07 11.78 -20.55
C LEU A 186 -5.03 12.09 -21.70
N GLN A 187 -4.58 12.90 -22.67
CA GLN A 187 -5.40 13.22 -23.85
C GLN A 187 -5.72 11.97 -24.68
N ALA A 188 -4.75 11.05 -24.80
CA ALA A 188 -4.96 9.78 -25.47
C ALA A 188 -5.98 8.87 -24.73
N LEU A 189 -6.08 8.99 -23.40
CA LEU A 189 -7.12 8.35 -22.59
C LEU A 189 -8.50 9.02 -22.74
N GLY A 190 -8.61 10.14 -23.46
CA GLY A 190 -9.85 10.90 -23.60
C GLY A 190 -10.10 11.93 -22.49
N ILE A 191 -9.10 12.24 -21.67
CA ILE A 191 -9.19 13.28 -20.63
C ILE A 191 -8.61 14.57 -21.18
N PRO A 192 -9.43 15.61 -21.43
CA PRO A 192 -8.94 16.89 -21.93
C PRO A 192 -8.01 17.58 -20.93
N GLU A 193 -7.10 18.40 -21.43
CA GLU A 193 -6.21 19.17 -20.59
C GLU A 193 -6.97 20.04 -19.59
N GLY A 194 -6.51 20.04 -18.34
CA GLY A 194 -7.16 20.80 -17.25
C GLY A 194 -8.44 20.19 -16.71
N SER A 195 -8.94 19.10 -17.28
CA SER A 195 -10.13 18.42 -16.74
C SER A 195 -9.83 17.70 -15.43
N PRO A 196 -10.69 17.85 -14.40
CA PRO A 196 -10.52 17.13 -13.16
C PRO A 196 -10.82 15.64 -13.33
N PHE A 197 -10.03 14.79 -12.69
CA PHE A 197 -10.29 13.36 -12.69
C PHE A 197 -10.00 12.72 -11.32
N VAL A 198 -10.63 11.58 -11.08
CA VAL A 198 -10.44 10.76 -9.89
C VAL A 198 -9.94 9.37 -10.28
N CYS A 199 -9.11 8.79 -9.43
CA CYS A 199 -8.67 7.40 -9.57
C CYS A 199 -9.54 6.48 -8.73
N LEU A 200 -10.06 5.41 -9.33
CA LEU A 200 -10.84 4.37 -8.66
C LEU A 200 -10.07 3.07 -8.66
N SER A 201 -9.65 2.59 -7.49
CA SER A 201 -8.90 1.34 -7.31
C SER A 201 -9.62 0.40 -6.37
N VAL A 202 -10.20 -0.65 -6.90
CA VAL A 202 -10.93 -1.66 -6.12
C VAL A 202 -10.15 -2.96 -6.13
N ARG A 203 -9.94 -3.53 -4.93
CA ARG A 203 -9.23 -4.78 -4.78
C ARG A 203 -10.09 -5.96 -5.19
N ASP A 204 -9.49 -6.81 -6.00
CA ASP A 204 -9.93 -8.19 -6.20
C ASP A 204 -8.74 -9.17 -6.04
N SER A 205 -9.01 -10.48 -5.97
CA SER A 205 -7.98 -11.50 -5.78
C SER A 205 -7.13 -11.77 -7.02
N SER A 206 -7.50 -11.27 -8.20
CA SER A 206 -6.89 -11.63 -9.49
C SER A 206 -5.43 -11.22 -9.59
N TYR A 207 -5.06 -10.04 -9.08
CA TYR A 207 -3.67 -9.57 -9.12
C TYR A 207 -2.71 -10.53 -8.40
N LEU A 208 -3.04 -10.93 -7.18
CA LEU A 208 -2.18 -11.82 -6.40
C LEU A 208 -2.18 -13.23 -6.97
N ASN A 209 -3.33 -13.75 -7.40
CA ASN A 209 -3.45 -15.06 -8.03
C ASN A 209 -2.63 -15.15 -9.32
N LYS A 210 -2.57 -14.09 -10.14
CA LYS A 210 -1.78 -14.05 -11.36
C LYS A 210 -0.30 -13.77 -11.10
N SER A 211 0.03 -12.87 -10.17
CA SER A 211 1.41 -12.46 -9.92
C SER A 211 2.19 -13.49 -9.11
N VAL A 212 1.52 -14.24 -8.23
CA VAL A 212 2.13 -15.25 -7.35
C VAL A 212 1.25 -16.50 -7.29
N PRO A 213 1.08 -17.22 -8.42
CA PRO A 213 0.08 -18.29 -8.55
C PRO A 213 0.39 -19.56 -7.74
N TRP A 214 1.58 -19.66 -7.19
CA TRP A 214 2.02 -20.80 -6.36
C TRP A 214 1.71 -20.65 -4.88
N LYS A 215 1.16 -19.50 -4.44
CA LYS A 215 0.76 -19.24 -3.06
C LYS A 215 -0.76 -19.10 -3.00
N SER A 216 -1.39 -19.73 -2.00
CA SER A 216 -2.79 -19.47 -1.70
C SER A 216 -2.94 -18.09 -1.07
N TRP A 217 -3.84 -17.27 -1.61
CA TRP A 217 -4.12 -15.92 -1.14
C TRP A 217 -5.49 -15.79 -0.47
N GLY A 218 -6.22 -16.90 -0.31
CA GLY A 218 -7.56 -16.91 0.26
C GLY A 218 -7.67 -16.25 1.64
N TYR A 219 -6.58 -16.25 2.41
CA TYR A 219 -6.56 -15.59 3.71
C TYR A 219 -6.70 -14.06 3.65
N HIS A 220 -6.66 -13.47 2.45
CA HIS A 220 -6.85 -12.04 2.22
C HIS A 220 -8.18 -11.70 1.54
N ASN A 221 -9.05 -12.69 1.24
CA ASN A 221 -10.30 -12.48 0.50
C ASN A 221 -11.31 -11.61 1.28
N TYR A 222 -11.17 -11.50 2.59
CA TYR A 222 -11.95 -10.57 3.41
C TYR A 222 -11.89 -9.11 2.91
N ARG A 223 -10.84 -8.76 2.16
CA ARG A 223 -10.61 -7.42 1.59
C ARG A 223 -11.20 -7.22 0.20
N ASP A 224 -11.60 -8.29 -0.50
CA ASP A 224 -12.07 -8.18 -1.88
C ASP A 224 -13.41 -7.43 -1.93
N CYS A 225 -13.58 -6.60 -2.95
CA CYS A 225 -14.77 -5.80 -3.20
C CYS A 225 -15.17 -5.91 -4.66
N SER A 226 -16.48 -5.83 -4.94
CA SER A 226 -17.00 -5.80 -6.31
C SER A 226 -16.90 -4.40 -6.90
N ILE A 227 -16.32 -4.28 -8.09
CA ILE A 227 -16.28 -3.02 -8.84
C ILE A 227 -17.68 -2.51 -9.19
N GLN A 228 -18.67 -3.41 -9.28
CA GLN A 228 -20.04 -3.05 -9.63
C GLN A 228 -20.68 -2.13 -8.58
N ASN A 229 -20.30 -2.25 -7.30
CA ASN A 229 -20.79 -1.38 -6.23
C ASN A 229 -20.31 0.07 -6.36
N TYR A 230 -19.28 0.33 -7.19
CA TYR A 230 -18.69 1.65 -7.39
C TYR A 230 -19.25 2.40 -8.62
N ILE A 231 -20.08 1.74 -9.43
CA ILE A 231 -20.61 2.33 -10.67
C ILE A 231 -21.45 3.57 -10.38
N LEU A 232 -22.31 3.53 -9.35
CA LEU A 232 -23.13 4.68 -8.98
C LEU A 232 -22.26 5.87 -8.56
N ALA A 233 -21.22 5.64 -7.77
CA ALA A 233 -20.28 6.70 -7.39
C ALA A 233 -19.57 7.29 -8.60
N ALA A 234 -19.13 6.44 -9.54
CA ALA A 234 -18.50 6.90 -10.78
C ALA A 234 -19.44 7.75 -11.64
N GLN A 235 -20.71 7.35 -11.77
CA GLN A 235 -21.72 8.13 -12.50
C GLN A 235 -21.98 9.48 -11.82
N LYS A 236 -22.16 9.50 -10.50
CA LYS A 236 -22.39 10.74 -9.74
C LYS A 236 -21.23 11.73 -9.84
N LEU A 237 -20.00 11.23 -9.85
CA LEU A 237 -18.82 12.06 -10.05
C LEU A 237 -18.70 12.57 -11.50
N ALA A 238 -19.06 11.74 -12.47
CA ALA A 238 -19.14 12.16 -13.87
C ALA A 238 -20.20 13.24 -14.08
N GLU A 239 -21.38 13.16 -13.44
CA GLU A 239 -22.40 14.21 -13.41
C GLU A 239 -21.88 15.55 -12.84
N ARG A 240 -20.85 15.49 -11.94
CA ARG A 240 -20.17 16.66 -11.37
C ARG A 240 -18.96 17.14 -12.20
N GLY A 241 -18.71 16.53 -13.35
CA GLY A 241 -17.67 16.94 -14.30
C GLY A 241 -16.32 16.24 -14.11
N TYR A 242 -16.21 15.22 -13.27
CA TYR A 242 -14.98 14.43 -13.11
C TYR A 242 -14.90 13.32 -14.15
N TYR A 243 -13.71 13.12 -14.70
CA TYR A 243 -13.38 11.86 -15.33
C TYR A 243 -13.06 10.83 -14.23
N VAL A 244 -13.64 9.63 -14.31
CA VAL A 244 -13.38 8.53 -13.37
C VAL A 244 -12.52 7.49 -14.05
N VAL A 245 -11.30 7.29 -13.56
CA VAL A 245 -10.31 6.38 -14.13
C VAL A 245 -10.19 5.15 -13.24
N ARG A 246 -10.72 4.00 -13.70
CA ARG A 246 -10.58 2.74 -12.97
C ARG A 246 -9.17 2.20 -13.15
N MET A 247 -8.44 2.12 -12.05
CA MET A 247 -7.06 1.64 -11.96
C MET A 247 -7.02 0.12 -11.75
N GLY A 248 -5.92 -0.50 -12.18
CA GLY A 248 -5.65 -1.92 -11.90
C GLY A 248 -4.65 -2.52 -12.87
N ALA A 249 -3.67 -3.28 -12.34
CA ALA A 249 -2.69 -3.99 -13.18
C ALA A 249 -3.23 -5.32 -13.71
N VAL A 250 -4.04 -5.99 -12.92
CA VAL A 250 -4.79 -7.20 -13.23
C VAL A 250 -6.08 -7.11 -12.45
N VAL A 251 -7.18 -7.35 -13.12
CA VAL A 251 -8.53 -7.23 -12.56
C VAL A 251 -9.38 -8.43 -12.98
N GLN A 252 -10.37 -8.75 -12.17
CA GLN A 252 -11.24 -9.91 -12.38
C GLN A 252 -12.26 -9.65 -13.48
N GLU A 253 -12.87 -8.47 -13.46
CA GLU A 253 -13.94 -8.07 -14.37
C GLU A 253 -13.74 -6.64 -14.87
N ALA A 254 -14.29 -6.34 -16.03
CA ALA A 254 -14.35 -4.98 -16.57
C ALA A 254 -15.54 -4.21 -15.97
N ILE A 255 -15.47 -2.88 -16.03
CA ILE A 255 -16.68 -2.06 -15.85
C ILE A 255 -17.54 -2.20 -17.11
N ASN A 256 -18.71 -2.83 -16.96
CA ASN A 256 -19.68 -3.00 -18.06
C ASN A 256 -20.57 -1.76 -18.20
N LEU A 257 -19.93 -0.59 -18.38
CA LEU A 257 -20.63 0.68 -18.56
C LEU A 257 -19.92 1.50 -19.63
N GLU A 258 -20.64 1.85 -20.69
CA GLU A 258 -20.17 2.81 -21.68
C GLU A 258 -20.56 4.23 -21.25
N HIS A 259 -19.57 5.01 -20.86
CA HIS A 259 -19.74 6.40 -20.48
C HIS A 259 -18.49 7.21 -20.86
N PRO A 260 -18.62 8.37 -21.51
CA PRO A 260 -17.48 9.12 -22.04
C PRO A 260 -16.50 9.61 -20.97
N MET A 261 -16.95 9.75 -19.72
CA MET A 261 -16.15 10.21 -18.61
C MET A 261 -15.77 9.09 -17.61
N ILE A 262 -16.16 7.83 -17.86
CA ILE A 262 -15.79 6.69 -17.01
C ILE A 262 -14.90 5.77 -17.84
N ILE A 263 -13.61 5.74 -17.49
CA ILE A 263 -12.56 5.09 -18.26
C ILE A 263 -12.08 3.85 -17.51
N ASP A 264 -12.34 2.66 -18.07
CA ASP A 264 -11.75 1.43 -17.54
C ASP A 264 -10.31 1.27 -18.03
N TYR A 265 -9.40 2.07 -17.46
CA TYR A 265 -7.98 2.06 -17.79
C TYR A 265 -7.32 0.69 -17.51
N ALA A 266 -7.86 -0.08 -16.57
CA ALA A 266 -7.34 -1.41 -16.25
C ALA A 266 -7.52 -2.42 -17.40
N THR A 267 -8.52 -2.23 -18.30
CA THR A 267 -8.88 -3.19 -19.35
C THR A 267 -8.80 -2.63 -20.77
N ASN A 268 -8.68 -1.31 -20.95
CA ASN A 268 -8.66 -0.67 -22.28
C ASN A 268 -7.37 -0.86 -23.10
N GLY A 269 -6.35 -1.54 -22.53
CA GLY A 269 -5.08 -1.81 -23.21
C GLY A 269 -4.06 -0.67 -23.19
N MET A 270 -4.39 0.50 -22.62
CA MET A 270 -3.51 1.67 -22.58
C MET A 270 -2.67 1.76 -21.30
N ARG A 271 -2.80 0.77 -20.41
CA ARG A 271 -2.09 0.79 -19.15
C ARG A 271 -0.58 0.76 -19.32
N SER A 272 0.12 1.64 -18.64
CA SER A 272 1.57 1.64 -18.50
C SER A 272 2.00 1.89 -17.05
N GLU A 273 3.17 1.40 -16.66
CA GLU A 273 3.72 1.66 -15.32
C GLU A 273 3.93 3.16 -15.04
N PHE A 274 4.22 3.94 -16.05
CA PHE A 274 4.33 5.38 -15.95
C PHE A 274 2.98 6.03 -15.65
N MET A 275 1.94 5.68 -16.42
CA MET A 275 0.62 6.25 -16.22
C MET A 275 -0.04 5.80 -14.93
N ASP A 276 0.28 4.60 -14.39
CA ASP A 276 -0.16 4.21 -13.05
C ASP A 276 0.25 5.24 -11.99
N ILE A 277 1.52 5.72 -12.06
CA ILE A 277 2.03 6.70 -11.11
C ILE A 277 1.54 8.12 -11.45
N TYR A 278 1.51 8.47 -12.74
CA TYR A 278 1.10 9.81 -13.17
C TYR A 278 -0.36 10.11 -12.83
N LEU A 279 -1.27 9.19 -13.13
CA LEU A 279 -2.68 9.29 -12.78
C LEU A 279 -2.87 9.45 -11.26
N ALA A 280 -2.24 8.58 -10.47
CA ALA A 280 -2.33 8.65 -9.01
C ALA A 280 -1.79 9.97 -8.44
N ALA A 281 -0.75 10.51 -9.03
CA ALA A 281 -0.13 11.76 -8.58
C ALA A 281 -0.92 13.02 -9.00
N LYS A 282 -1.70 12.95 -10.08
CA LYS A 282 -2.39 14.11 -10.68
C LYS A 282 -3.89 14.12 -10.43
N CYS A 283 -4.49 13.03 -9.93
CA CYS A 283 -5.92 13.00 -9.65
C CYS A 283 -6.33 14.07 -8.63
N SER A 284 -7.58 14.48 -8.65
CA SER A 284 -8.17 15.37 -7.66
C SER A 284 -8.25 14.67 -6.30
N PHE A 285 -8.71 13.44 -6.30
CA PHE A 285 -8.68 12.51 -5.18
C PHE A 285 -8.74 11.05 -5.67
N SER A 286 -8.54 10.10 -4.78
CA SER A 286 -8.60 8.67 -5.08
C SER A 286 -9.67 7.97 -4.27
N ILE A 287 -10.35 6.98 -4.88
CA ILE A 287 -11.32 6.09 -4.24
C ILE A 287 -10.69 4.71 -4.17
N VAL A 288 -10.63 4.13 -2.99
CA VAL A 288 -9.90 2.89 -2.76
C VAL A 288 -10.74 1.88 -1.98
N GLY A 289 -11.04 0.76 -2.63
CA GLY A 289 -11.60 -0.43 -1.97
C GLY A 289 -10.49 -1.40 -1.57
N ASN A 290 -9.85 -1.21 -0.42
CA ASN A 290 -8.81 -2.08 0.19
C ASN A 290 -7.59 -2.43 -0.70
N ALA A 291 -7.27 -1.66 -1.73
CA ALA A 291 -6.18 -1.92 -2.66
C ALA A 291 -4.86 -1.30 -2.20
N GLY A 292 -3.76 -2.04 -2.23
CA GLY A 292 -2.44 -1.50 -1.86
C GLY A 292 -1.87 -0.43 -2.80
N PHE A 293 -2.58 -0.12 -3.89
CA PHE A 293 -2.28 1.01 -4.78
C PHE A 293 -2.49 2.36 -4.08
N GLU A 294 -3.28 2.41 -3.02
CA GLU A 294 -3.56 3.60 -2.20
C GLU A 294 -2.31 4.38 -1.81
N ALA A 295 -1.20 3.67 -1.57
CA ALA A 295 0.04 4.29 -1.15
C ALA A 295 0.62 5.24 -2.21
N VAL A 296 0.26 5.08 -3.50
CA VAL A 296 0.76 5.98 -4.55
C VAL A 296 0.09 7.36 -4.48
N PRO A 297 -1.25 7.52 -4.55
CA PRO A 297 -1.86 8.83 -4.33
C PRO A 297 -1.51 9.40 -2.95
N TYR A 298 -1.38 8.55 -1.92
CA TYR A 298 -1.03 8.98 -0.56
C TYR A 298 0.33 9.69 -0.49
N ILE A 299 1.41 9.13 -1.08
CA ILE A 299 2.73 9.78 -1.10
C ILE A 299 2.74 11.08 -1.92
N PHE A 300 1.79 11.26 -2.85
CA PHE A 300 1.58 12.53 -3.56
C PHE A 300 0.59 13.45 -2.86
N ARG A 301 0.23 13.17 -1.59
CA ARG A 301 -0.65 14.01 -0.74
C ARG A 301 -2.04 14.21 -1.32
N LYS A 302 -2.52 13.24 -2.08
CA LYS A 302 -3.88 13.29 -2.62
C LYS A 302 -4.90 12.86 -1.58
N PRO A 303 -6.07 13.51 -1.54
CA PRO A 303 -7.18 13.02 -0.70
C PRO A 303 -7.61 11.62 -1.12
N ILE A 304 -8.01 10.80 -0.14
CA ILE A 304 -8.39 9.40 -0.38
C ILE A 304 -9.68 9.06 0.36
N VAL A 305 -10.62 8.45 -0.37
CA VAL A 305 -11.79 7.79 0.21
C VAL A 305 -11.48 6.30 0.31
N TYR A 306 -11.36 5.80 1.52
CA TYR A 306 -11.27 4.37 1.82
C TYR A 306 -12.66 3.80 2.03
N THR A 307 -13.12 2.98 1.12
CA THR A 307 -14.41 2.29 1.26
C THR A 307 -14.20 0.84 1.66
N ASP A 308 -15.13 0.31 2.44
CA ASP A 308 -15.09 -1.10 2.87
C ASP A 308 -13.79 -1.52 3.55
N HIS A 309 -13.12 -0.59 4.25
CA HIS A 309 -11.83 -0.85 4.86
C HIS A 309 -11.96 -1.85 6.01
N VAL A 310 -11.22 -2.94 5.92
CA VAL A 310 -11.10 -3.96 6.98
C VAL A 310 -9.65 -4.38 7.14
N PRO A 311 -9.18 -4.57 8.40
CA PRO A 311 -9.91 -4.47 9.66
C PRO A 311 -10.12 -3.02 10.13
N LEU A 312 -11.24 -2.76 10.82
CA LEU A 312 -11.63 -1.40 11.24
C LEU A 312 -10.59 -0.71 12.14
N GLY A 313 -9.99 -1.46 13.07
CA GLY A 313 -8.97 -0.93 13.98
C GLY A 313 -7.63 -0.60 13.33
N MET A 314 -7.49 -0.82 12.01
CA MET A 314 -6.26 -0.54 11.25
C MET A 314 -6.49 0.51 10.16
N ILE A 315 -7.57 1.28 10.24
CA ILE A 315 -7.78 2.42 9.34
C ILE A 315 -6.68 3.47 9.56
N ARG A 316 -6.33 4.17 8.48
CA ARG A 316 -5.38 5.28 8.57
C ARG A 316 -6.00 6.45 9.31
N THR A 317 -5.25 7.01 10.27
CA THR A 317 -5.71 8.10 11.13
C THR A 317 -4.93 9.40 10.93
N ASP A 318 -3.88 9.37 10.15
CA ASP A 318 -2.76 10.29 10.14
C ASP A 318 -2.98 11.58 9.32
N SER A 319 -4.07 11.69 8.55
CA SER A 319 -4.29 12.85 7.68
C SER A 319 -5.77 13.25 7.58
N GLU A 320 -6.04 14.56 7.59
CA GLU A 320 -7.37 15.16 7.37
C GLU A 320 -7.88 14.99 5.92
N ARG A 321 -7.01 14.53 5.02
CA ARG A 321 -7.34 14.22 3.62
C ARG A 321 -7.94 12.83 3.43
N LEU A 322 -8.19 12.10 4.51
CA LEU A 322 -8.66 10.72 4.47
C LEU A 322 -10.10 10.64 5.01
N ILE A 323 -10.97 9.98 4.23
CA ILE A 323 -12.31 9.57 4.67
C ILE A 323 -12.36 8.05 4.60
N SER A 324 -12.81 7.41 5.67
CA SER A 324 -12.91 5.95 5.74
C SER A 324 -14.33 5.47 6.03
N THR A 325 -14.71 4.36 5.40
CA THR A 325 -15.86 3.53 5.77
C THR A 325 -15.41 2.07 5.90
N THR A 326 -16.16 1.23 6.59
CA THR A 326 -15.84 -0.18 6.79
C THR A 326 -16.95 -1.09 6.30
N LYS A 327 -16.61 -2.35 5.96
CA LYS A 327 -17.61 -3.39 5.72
C LYS A 327 -18.46 -3.61 6.96
N LYS A 328 -19.73 -3.94 6.76
CA LYS A 328 -20.64 -4.34 7.83
C LYS A 328 -20.35 -5.78 8.23
N HIS A 329 -20.31 -6.08 9.53
CA HIS A 329 -20.00 -7.39 10.07
C HIS A 329 -21.30 -8.06 10.53
N TRP A 330 -21.74 -9.09 9.83
CA TRP A 330 -22.96 -9.84 10.12
C TRP A 330 -22.66 -11.06 10.98
N LEU A 331 -23.21 -11.11 12.18
CA LEU A 331 -23.15 -12.27 13.08
C LEU A 331 -24.21 -13.30 12.65
N ARG A 332 -23.78 -14.42 12.07
CA ARG A 332 -24.69 -15.46 11.57
C ARG A 332 -25.56 -16.07 12.66
N ASP A 333 -24.95 -16.39 13.81
CA ASP A 333 -25.61 -17.07 14.93
C ASP A 333 -26.63 -16.17 15.62
N GLU A 334 -26.41 -14.85 15.64
CA GLU A 334 -27.28 -13.88 16.28
C GLU A 334 -28.24 -13.19 15.30
N ASN A 335 -28.06 -13.40 13.98
CA ASN A 335 -28.86 -12.82 12.91
C ASN A 335 -28.99 -11.29 13.00
N ARG A 336 -27.82 -10.62 13.27
CA ARG A 336 -27.72 -9.16 13.37
C ARG A 336 -26.35 -8.65 12.90
N PHE A 337 -26.27 -7.35 12.65
CA PHE A 337 -24.98 -6.70 12.49
C PHE A 337 -24.30 -6.44 13.84
N MET A 338 -22.98 -6.53 13.84
CA MET A 338 -22.16 -6.03 14.94
C MET A 338 -22.19 -4.51 14.96
N THR A 339 -22.17 -3.94 16.15
CA THR A 339 -21.90 -2.52 16.34
C THR A 339 -20.42 -2.19 16.08
N LEU A 340 -20.12 -0.92 15.78
CA LEU A 340 -18.71 -0.50 15.60
C LEU A 340 -17.89 -0.71 16.87
N ARG A 341 -18.51 -0.52 18.05
CA ARG A 341 -17.89 -0.80 19.34
C ARG A 341 -17.53 -2.27 19.52
N GLU A 342 -18.45 -3.20 19.21
CA GLU A 342 -18.18 -4.64 19.28
C GLU A 342 -17.04 -5.04 18.36
N ILE A 343 -16.97 -4.49 17.13
CA ILE A 343 -15.89 -4.76 16.19
C ILE A 343 -14.55 -4.30 16.78
N LEU A 344 -14.48 -3.06 17.29
CA LEU A 344 -13.25 -2.49 17.82
C LEU A 344 -12.77 -3.13 19.13
N GLN A 345 -13.68 -3.70 19.92
CA GLN A 345 -13.36 -4.39 21.17
C GLN A 345 -13.02 -5.87 20.99
N SER A 346 -13.16 -6.40 19.79
CA SER A 346 -12.88 -7.80 19.46
C SER A 346 -11.59 -7.94 18.62
N ASP A 347 -11.02 -9.15 18.60
CA ASP A 347 -9.81 -9.47 17.82
C ASP A 347 -9.98 -9.24 16.32
N ILE A 348 -11.21 -9.30 15.80
CA ILE A 348 -11.49 -9.05 14.38
C ILE A 348 -11.24 -7.60 13.98
N GLY A 349 -11.35 -6.66 14.91
CA GLY A 349 -11.04 -5.25 14.67
C GLY A 349 -9.61 -5.04 14.18
N PHE A 350 -8.71 -5.98 14.43
CA PHE A 350 -7.28 -5.93 14.07
C PHE A 350 -6.80 -7.13 13.24
N SER A 351 -7.69 -8.02 12.84
CA SER A 351 -7.30 -9.27 12.17
C SER A 351 -7.02 -9.11 10.69
N TRP A 352 -5.88 -9.65 10.27
CA TRP A 352 -5.44 -9.72 8.87
C TRP A 352 -5.78 -11.06 8.18
N HIS A 353 -6.61 -11.91 8.78
CA HIS A 353 -6.87 -13.26 8.30
C HIS A 353 -8.37 -13.56 8.15
N SER A 354 -8.79 -13.97 6.95
CA SER A 354 -10.16 -14.43 6.66
C SER A 354 -10.65 -15.52 7.62
N SER A 355 -9.76 -16.41 8.02
CA SER A 355 -10.11 -17.53 8.91
C SER A 355 -10.65 -17.10 10.27
N LEU A 356 -10.27 -15.93 10.78
CA LEU A 356 -10.81 -15.45 12.06
C LEU A 356 -12.28 -15.06 11.91
N TYR A 357 -12.64 -14.32 10.85
CA TYR A 357 -14.04 -13.98 10.55
C TYR A 357 -14.89 -15.23 10.36
N GLU A 358 -14.38 -16.22 9.61
CA GLU A 358 -15.06 -17.51 9.37
C GLU A 358 -15.28 -18.27 10.68
N ASN A 359 -14.26 -18.39 11.53
CA ASN A 359 -14.31 -19.11 12.82
C ASN A 359 -15.25 -18.46 13.83
N MET A 360 -15.44 -17.15 13.74
CA MET A 360 -16.37 -16.40 14.60
C MET A 360 -17.78 -16.30 14.01
N GLY A 361 -18.05 -16.96 12.89
CA GLY A 361 -19.38 -16.93 12.25
C GLY A 361 -19.74 -15.55 11.69
N ILE A 362 -18.75 -14.78 11.20
CA ILE A 362 -18.95 -13.41 10.72
C ILE A 362 -18.86 -13.37 9.20
N ASP A 363 -19.91 -12.82 8.58
CA ASP A 363 -19.92 -12.45 7.16
C ASP A 363 -19.63 -10.96 7.01
N LEU A 364 -18.70 -10.62 6.11
CA LEU A 364 -18.36 -9.24 5.78
C LEU A 364 -19.22 -8.79 4.59
N ILE A 365 -20.11 -7.85 4.85
CA ILE A 365 -21.03 -7.30 3.85
C ILE A 365 -20.49 -5.98 3.34
N GLU A 366 -20.32 -5.87 2.03
CA GLU A 366 -19.87 -4.65 1.36
C GLU A 366 -20.89 -3.52 1.52
N SER A 367 -20.40 -2.29 1.44
CA SER A 367 -21.24 -1.10 1.36
C SER A 367 -22.10 -1.12 0.09
N THR A 368 -23.31 -0.57 0.20
CA THR A 368 -24.17 -0.42 -0.97
C THR A 368 -23.62 0.65 -1.93
N PRO A 369 -24.03 0.64 -3.22
CA PRO A 369 -23.64 1.69 -4.15
C PRO A 369 -23.94 3.10 -3.65
N GLU A 370 -25.03 3.29 -2.91
CA GLU A 370 -25.45 4.59 -2.34
C GLU A 370 -24.51 5.01 -1.18
N GLU A 371 -24.11 4.08 -0.32
CA GLU A 371 -23.16 4.33 0.77
C GLU A 371 -21.79 4.72 0.24
N ILE A 372 -21.31 4.02 -0.79
CA ILE A 372 -20.05 4.34 -1.48
C ILE A 372 -20.14 5.72 -2.15
N ALA A 373 -21.24 5.98 -2.87
CA ALA A 373 -21.45 7.25 -3.55
C ALA A 373 -21.50 8.41 -2.54
N ALA A 374 -22.16 8.25 -1.39
CA ALA A 374 -22.23 9.28 -0.35
C ALA A 374 -20.82 9.66 0.16
N ALA A 375 -19.95 8.69 0.45
CA ALA A 375 -18.59 8.96 0.90
C ALA A 375 -17.73 9.65 -0.19
N CYS A 376 -17.92 9.26 -1.47
CA CYS A 376 -17.23 9.89 -2.59
C CYS A 376 -17.68 11.34 -2.84
N LEU A 377 -18.99 11.60 -2.72
CA LEU A 377 -19.55 12.95 -2.85
C LEU A 377 -19.15 13.86 -1.68
N GLU A 378 -19.07 13.32 -0.45
CA GLU A 378 -18.51 14.04 0.69
C GLU A 378 -17.07 14.49 0.42
N MET A 379 -16.23 13.60 -0.13
CA MET A 379 -14.85 13.96 -0.49
C MET A 379 -14.81 15.04 -1.57
N ASP A 380 -15.63 14.94 -2.59
CA ASP A 380 -15.73 15.96 -3.65
C ASP A 380 -16.09 17.33 -3.05
N GLU A 381 -17.08 17.39 -2.17
CA GLU A 381 -17.48 18.64 -1.52
C GLU A 381 -16.37 19.20 -0.62
N ARG A 382 -15.62 18.36 0.09
CA ARG A 382 -14.48 18.78 0.92
C ARG A 382 -13.32 19.31 0.08
N VAL A 383 -12.98 18.63 -1.00
CA VAL A 383 -11.89 19.04 -1.92
C VAL A 383 -12.20 20.39 -2.59
N ASN A 384 -13.47 20.65 -2.88
CA ASN A 384 -13.91 21.91 -3.48
C ASN A 384 -14.29 22.98 -2.44
N GLY A 385 -14.16 22.72 -1.14
CA GLY A 385 -14.50 23.66 -0.06
C GLY A 385 -16.00 23.92 0.09
N ASN A 386 -16.84 23.02 -0.42
CA ASN A 386 -18.31 23.15 -0.41
C ASN A 386 -18.97 22.32 0.71
N TRP A 387 -18.19 21.51 1.44
CA TRP A 387 -18.72 20.67 2.50
C TRP A 387 -19.32 21.50 3.62
N GLN A 388 -20.57 21.20 3.97
CA GLN A 388 -21.29 21.82 5.08
C GLN A 388 -21.69 20.72 6.07
N GLY A 389 -20.83 20.48 7.05
CA GLY A 389 -21.14 19.59 8.19
C GLY A 389 -22.08 20.26 9.19
N SER A 390 -22.85 19.45 9.88
CA SER A 390 -23.68 19.89 11.01
C SER A 390 -22.96 19.64 12.34
N LYS A 391 -23.44 20.29 13.43
CA LYS A 391 -22.95 20.00 14.80
C LYS A 391 -23.17 18.52 15.19
N GLU A 392 -24.23 17.90 14.65
CA GLU A 392 -24.50 16.49 14.86
C GLU A 392 -23.44 15.61 14.20
N ASP A 393 -22.97 15.97 13.01
CA ASP A 393 -21.90 15.26 12.31
C ASP A 393 -20.58 15.34 13.10
N ASP A 394 -20.25 16.52 13.62
CA ASP A 394 -19.05 16.70 14.46
C ASP A 394 -19.14 15.83 15.73
N GLU A 395 -20.32 15.74 16.34
CA GLU A 395 -20.56 14.89 17.50
C GLU A 395 -20.43 13.41 17.18
N LEU A 396 -20.92 12.95 16.01
CA LEU A 396 -20.75 11.56 15.56
C LEU A 396 -19.27 11.21 15.33
N GLN A 397 -18.51 12.11 14.71
CA GLN A 397 -17.06 11.96 14.57
C GLN A 397 -16.38 11.84 15.94
N ARG A 398 -16.70 12.75 16.88
CA ARG A 398 -16.13 12.73 18.23
C ARG A 398 -16.42 11.41 18.95
N ARG A 399 -17.67 10.94 18.95
CA ARG A 399 -18.08 9.67 19.58
C ARG A 399 -17.35 8.46 18.98
N PHE A 400 -17.21 8.42 17.66
CA PHE A 400 -16.46 7.35 16.99
C PHE A 400 -15.01 7.34 17.46
N TRP A 401 -14.32 8.48 17.43
CA TRP A 401 -12.90 8.53 17.78
C TRP A 401 -12.64 8.37 19.27
N GLU A 402 -13.59 8.66 20.14
CA GLU A 402 -13.49 8.38 21.57
C GLU A 402 -13.51 6.87 21.89
N MET A 403 -14.27 6.09 21.14
CA MET A 403 -14.27 4.63 21.30
C MET A 403 -13.15 3.93 20.53
N PHE A 404 -12.48 4.62 19.58
CA PHE A 404 -11.45 4.04 18.75
C PHE A 404 -10.18 3.75 19.56
N PRO A 405 -9.68 2.49 19.57
CA PRO A 405 -8.53 2.11 20.37
C PRO A 405 -7.24 2.68 19.75
N LYS A 406 -6.54 3.51 20.50
CA LYS A 406 -5.21 3.99 20.10
C LYS A 406 -4.18 2.89 20.35
N THR A 407 -3.46 2.53 19.29
CA THR A 407 -2.36 1.55 19.34
C THR A 407 -1.06 2.20 18.85
N GLU A 408 0.04 1.46 18.89
CA GLU A 408 1.33 1.90 18.32
C GLU A 408 1.29 2.20 16.81
N PHE A 409 0.23 1.77 16.13
CA PHE A 409 0.02 2.03 14.69
C PHE A 409 -0.70 3.35 14.42
N HIS A 410 -1.12 4.09 15.44
CA HIS A 410 -1.88 5.31 15.28
C HIS A 410 -1.13 6.49 15.90
N GLY A 411 -0.88 7.51 15.07
CA GLY A 411 -0.40 8.80 15.54
C GLY A 411 -1.52 9.70 16.08
N GLU A 412 -1.44 10.99 15.86
CA GLU A 412 -2.53 11.92 16.06
C GLU A 412 -3.68 11.59 15.11
N ILE A 413 -4.89 11.47 15.65
CA ILE A 413 -6.08 11.18 14.84
C ILE A 413 -6.50 12.46 14.13
N ARG A 414 -6.44 12.48 12.81
CA ARG A 414 -6.81 13.58 11.92
C ARG A 414 -7.79 13.17 10.82
N ALA A 415 -7.86 11.86 10.53
CA ALA A 415 -8.75 11.33 9.50
C ALA A 415 -10.23 11.42 9.91
N LEU A 416 -11.09 11.29 8.91
CA LEU A 416 -12.53 11.32 9.08
C LEU A 416 -13.14 9.94 8.77
N ILE A 417 -14.27 9.67 9.39
CA ILE A 417 -15.16 8.59 8.99
C ILE A 417 -16.28 9.19 8.13
N GLY A 418 -16.70 8.49 7.09
CA GLY A 418 -17.77 8.97 6.22
C GLY A 418 -18.99 9.40 7.00
N THR A 419 -19.48 10.61 6.77
CA THR A 419 -20.55 11.20 7.58
C THR A 419 -21.85 10.43 7.43
N ASP A 420 -22.26 10.07 6.20
CA ASP A 420 -23.45 9.25 5.98
C ASP A 420 -23.33 7.87 6.63
N PHE A 421 -22.14 7.29 6.61
CA PHE A 421 -21.84 6.02 7.28
C PHE A 421 -22.07 6.14 8.80
N LEU A 422 -21.56 7.19 9.45
CA LEU A 422 -21.77 7.40 10.90
C LEU A 422 -23.25 7.65 11.24
N ARG A 423 -23.96 8.43 10.43
CA ARG A 423 -25.40 8.66 10.63
C ARG A 423 -26.20 7.36 10.64
N ARG A 424 -25.89 6.43 9.70
CA ARG A 424 -26.56 5.11 9.61
C ARG A 424 -26.18 4.17 10.75
N HIS A 425 -25.01 4.32 11.33
CA HIS A 425 -24.50 3.48 12.42
C HIS A 425 -24.54 4.18 13.79
N ASN A 426 -25.29 5.28 13.93
CA ASN A 426 -25.34 6.09 15.13
C ASN A 426 -25.67 5.28 16.40
N ALA A 427 -26.65 4.36 16.34
CA ALA A 427 -27.00 3.49 17.46
C ALA A 427 -25.84 2.54 17.89
N GLY A 428 -24.85 2.35 17.06
CA GLY A 428 -23.67 1.51 17.34
C GLY A 428 -22.49 2.26 17.95
N LEU A 429 -22.63 3.56 18.19
CA LEU A 429 -21.62 4.42 18.80
C LEU A 429 -21.81 4.56 20.33
N ASP A 430 -22.93 4.08 20.88
CA ASP A 430 -23.26 4.13 22.33
C ASP A 430 -22.60 3.04 23.18
#